data_9ae3d94e72eed5c61df274358acbe6e4
#
_entry.id   9ae3d94e72eed5c61df274358acbe6e4
#
_cell.length_a   1.000
_cell.length_b   1.000
_cell.length_c   1.000
_cell.angle_alpha   90.00
_cell.angle_beta   90.00
_cell.angle_gamma   90.00
#
_symmetry.space_group_name_H-M   'P 1'
#
loop_
_entity.id
_entity.type
_entity.pdbx_description
1 polymer ?
#
loop_
_entity_poly.entity_id
_entity_poly.type
_entity_poly.pdbx_seq_one_letter_code
_entity_poly.pdbx_strand_id
1 'polypeptide(L)'
;NLSFNKRIVLVMLAVSLITVLSSIVVLSFVWEQHFQTYTRENVQRVADSTADSIAQGYKASRGDWYSGALNAASSASILYDSINVQVRDENGVIVYDDSTDKALGAAAMRESSGNVAKAAIDVDGNQVGTVFVRVHGSDTLLTQTDAEFREKSYQAMIFAAFIAMAISVV
;
A
#
# COMPACT_ATOMS: atom_id res chain seq x y z
N ASN A 1 -3.63 -30.81 -44.99
CA ASN A 1 -2.69 -31.64 -44.23
C ASN A 1 -1.39 -30.84 -44.06
N LEU A 2 -1.15 -30.37 -42.82
CA LEU A 2 0.12 -29.70 -42.49
C LEU A 2 1.26 -30.75 -42.58
N SER A 3 2.38 -30.40 -43.22
CA SER A 3 3.57 -31.25 -43.27
C SER A 3 4.07 -31.54 -41.85
N PHE A 4 4.73 -32.67 -41.65
CA PHE A 4 5.23 -33.11 -40.33
C PHE A 4 6.04 -32.02 -39.60
N ASN A 5 6.93 -31.35 -40.32
CA ASN A 5 7.72 -30.25 -39.76
C ASN A 5 6.86 -29.08 -39.23
N LYS A 6 5.79 -28.72 -39.96
CA LYS A 6 4.89 -27.65 -39.51
C LYS A 6 4.12 -28.02 -38.25
N ARG A 7 3.80 -29.28 -38.03
CA ARG A 7 3.16 -29.76 -36.80
C ARG A 7 4.10 -29.69 -35.61
N ILE A 8 5.37 -30.06 -35.77
CA ILE A 8 6.38 -29.93 -34.72
C ILE A 8 6.57 -28.48 -34.31
N VAL A 9 6.76 -27.58 -35.27
CA VAL A 9 6.91 -26.14 -34.99
C VAL A 9 5.67 -25.57 -34.27
N LEU A 10 4.47 -25.97 -34.68
CA LEU A 10 3.22 -25.51 -34.07
C LEU A 10 3.08 -26.00 -32.60
N VAL A 11 3.48 -27.28 -32.33
CA VAL A 11 3.49 -27.80 -30.95
C VAL A 11 4.52 -27.07 -30.10
N MET A 12 5.72 -26.82 -30.60
CA MET A 12 6.76 -26.08 -29.87
C MET A 12 6.31 -24.66 -29.57
N LEU A 13 5.69 -23.99 -30.51
CA LEU A 13 5.11 -22.65 -30.32
C LEU A 13 4.01 -22.64 -29.26
N ALA A 14 3.12 -23.63 -29.29
CA ALA A 14 2.05 -23.77 -28.30
C ALA A 14 2.61 -24.01 -26.89
N VAL A 15 3.60 -24.89 -26.74
CA VAL A 15 4.25 -25.15 -25.45
C VAL A 15 4.95 -23.90 -24.92
N SER A 16 5.71 -23.20 -25.77
CA SER A 16 6.36 -21.94 -25.40
C SER A 16 5.36 -20.89 -24.94
N LEU A 17 4.26 -20.74 -25.67
CA LEU A 17 3.20 -19.79 -25.33
C LEU A 17 2.57 -20.11 -23.95
N ILE A 18 2.24 -21.40 -23.72
CA ILE A 18 1.68 -21.84 -22.44
C ILE A 18 2.66 -21.57 -21.30
N THR A 19 3.95 -21.85 -21.49
CA THR A 19 4.98 -21.62 -20.47
C THR A 19 5.10 -20.13 -20.13
N VAL A 20 5.12 -19.26 -21.12
CA VAL A 20 5.19 -17.80 -20.91
C VAL A 20 3.94 -17.30 -20.19
N LEU A 21 2.75 -17.71 -20.61
CA LEU A 21 1.49 -17.32 -19.97
C LEU A 21 1.44 -17.81 -18.52
N SER A 22 1.84 -19.05 -18.24
CA SER A 22 1.91 -19.59 -16.88
C SER A 22 2.88 -18.79 -16.02
N SER A 23 4.03 -18.42 -16.54
CA SER A 23 5.03 -17.62 -15.82
C SER A 23 4.50 -16.24 -15.47
N ILE A 24 3.79 -15.58 -16.39
CA ILE A 24 3.17 -14.27 -16.15
C ILE A 24 2.12 -14.38 -15.03
N VAL A 25 1.26 -15.40 -15.06
CA VAL A 25 0.22 -15.60 -14.04
C VAL A 25 0.86 -15.85 -12.66
N VAL A 26 1.85 -16.72 -12.56
CA VAL A 26 2.55 -17.01 -11.30
C VAL A 26 3.23 -15.75 -10.76
N LEU A 27 3.97 -15.02 -11.59
CA LEU A 27 4.64 -13.79 -11.19
C LEU A 27 3.65 -12.72 -10.75
N SER A 28 2.53 -12.56 -11.45
CA SER A 28 1.48 -11.61 -11.07
C SER A 28 0.89 -11.95 -9.70
N PHE A 29 0.64 -13.23 -9.44
CA PHE A 29 0.09 -13.68 -8.15
C PHE A 29 1.08 -13.48 -6.99
N VAL A 30 2.35 -13.86 -7.19
CA VAL A 30 3.41 -13.67 -6.18
C VAL A 30 3.63 -12.19 -5.89
N TRP A 31 3.61 -11.36 -6.94
CA TRP A 31 3.77 -9.92 -6.82
C TRP A 31 2.63 -9.28 -6.02
N GLU A 32 1.38 -9.67 -6.30
CA GLU A 32 0.21 -9.17 -5.58
C GLU A 32 0.28 -9.48 -4.08
N GLN A 33 0.66 -10.69 -3.70
CA GLN A 33 0.82 -11.06 -2.29
C GLN A 33 1.92 -10.26 -1.58
N HIS A 34 3.08 -10.10 -2.22
CA HIS A 34 4.17 -9.31 -1.67
C HIS A 34 3.80 -7.83 -1.55
N PHE A 35 3.07 -7.31 -2.53
CA PHE A 35 2.62 -5.92 -2.54
C PHE A 35 1.65 -5.63 -1.39
N GLN A 36 0.68 -6.49 -1.15
CA GLN A 36 -0.28 -6.37 -0.04
C GLN A 36 0.43 -6.33 1.32
N THR A 37 1.41 -7.21 1.52
CA THR A 37 2.20 -7.26 2.76
C THR A 37 3.03 -5.98 2.93
N TYR A 38 3.72 -5.55 1.87
CA TYR A 38 4.54 -4.34 1.87
C TYR A 38 3.71 -3.08 2.17
N THR A 39 2.54 -2.96 1.57
CA THR A 39 1.62 -1.84 1.80
C THR A 39 1.18 -1.81 3.26
N ARG A 40 0.77 -2.94 3.82
CA ARG A 40 0.34 -3.04 5.22
C ARG A 40 1.44 -2.63 6.20
N GLU A 41 2.65 -3.11 6.00
CA GLU A 41 3.80 -2.77 6.84
C GLU A 41 4.15 -1.28 6.76
N ASN A 42 4.08 -0.70 5.58
CA ASN A 42 4.34 0.72 5.39
C ASN A 42 3.27 1.61 6.03
N VAL A 43 1.98 1.26 5.89
CA VAL A 43 0.88 1.98 6.56
C VAL A 43 1.04 1.90 8.07
N GLN A 44 1.38 0.73 8.61
CA GLN A 44 1.63 0.58 10.05
C GLN A 44 2.80 1.45 10.51
N ARG A 45 3.90 1.48 9.76
CA ARG A 45 5.04 2.34 10.08
C ARG A 45 4.68 3.83 10.06
N VAL A 46 3.84 4.27 9.13
CA VAL A 46 3.32 5.65 9.11
C VAL A 46 2.45 5.91 10.33
N ALA A 47 1.59 4.98 10.72
CA ALA A 47 0.76 5.11 11.92
C ALA A 47 1.63 5.21 13.18
N ASP A 48 2.62 4.33 13.34
CA ASP A 48 3.53 4.33 14.49
C ASP A 48 4.34 5.63 14.57
N SER A 49 4.95 6.07 13.47
CA SER A 49 5.71 7.32 13.40
C SER A 49 4.83 8.55 13.69
N THR A 50 3.58 8.54 13.21
CA THR A 50 2.63 9.62 13.47
C THR A 50 2.22 9.63 14.95
N ALA A 51 1.97 8.47 15.55
CA ALA A 51 1.64 8.33 16.96
C ALA A 51 2.77 8.87 17.86
N ASP A 52 4.02 8.50 17.56
CA ASP A 52 5.19 8.99 18.30
C ASP A 52 5.33 10.53 18.20
N SER A 53 5.10 11.09 17.02
CA SER A 53 5.18 12.54 16.81
C SER A 53 4.05 13.27 17.53
N ILE A 54 2.85 12.72 17.53
CA ILE A 54 1.71 13.26 18.29
C ILE A 54 1.98 13.18 19.80
N ALA A 55 2.53 12.06 20.30
CA ALA A 55 2.88 11.89 21.71
C ALA A 55 3.86 12.96 22.18
N GLN A 56 4.89 13.25 21.38
CA GLN A 56 5.85 14.31 21.67
C GLN A 56 5.17 15.70 21.72
N GLY A 57 4.31 15.99 20.73
CA GLY A 57 3.54 17.24 20.70
C GLY A 57 2.59 17.38 21.88
N TYR A 58 1.89 16.30 22.24
CA TYR A 58 0.97 16.26 23.38
C TYR A 58 1.70 16.49 24.70
N LYS A 59 2.86 15.87 24.88
CA LYS A 59 3.72 16.10 26.04
C LYS A 59 4.22 17.54 26.11
N ALA A 60 4.66 18.10 24.98
CA ALA A 60 5.14 19.47 24.90
C ALA A 60 4.03 20.50 25.20
N SER A 61 2.79 20.22 24.80
CA SER A 61 1.61 21.04 25.06
C SER A 61 0.97 20.81 26.43
N ARG A 62 1.60 20.03 27.31
CA ARG A 62 1.11 19.69 28.66
C ARG A 62 -0.27 19.03 28.68
N GLY A 63 -0.54 18.19 27.69
CA GLY A 63 -1.80 17.45 27.58
C GLY A 63 -2.91 18.16 26.79
N ASP A 64 -2.59 19.22 26.10
CA ASP A 64 -3.54 19.92 25.23
C ASP A 64 -3.43 19.40 23.79
N TRP A 65 -4.52 18.80 23.30
CA TRP A 65 -4.59 18.30 21.93
C TRP A 65 -4.46 19.40 20.86
N TYR A 66 -5.02 20.57 21.15
CA TYR A 66 -5.17 21.66 20.19
C TYR A 66 -3.97 22.62 20.13
N SER A 67 -3.03 22.49 21.07
CA SER A 67 -1.82 23.33 21.14
C SER A 67 -0.61 22.75 20.42
N GLY A 68 -0.82 22.08 19.28
CA GLY A 68 0.27 21.60 18.41
C GLY A 68 0.45 20.08 18.36
N ALA A 69 -0.18 19.31 19.26
CA ALA A 69 -0.11 17.85 19.24
C ALA A 69 -0.61 17.26 17.90
N LEU A 70 -1.63 17.86 17.31
CA LEU A 70 -2.25 17.40 16.06
C LEU A 70 -1.52 17.86 14.79
N ASN A 71 -0.47 18.68 14.89
CA ASN A 71 0.31 19.10 13.73
C ASN A 71 0.97 17.90 13.02
N ALA A 72 1.36 16.88 13.76
CA ALA A 72 1.93 15.68 13.18
C ALA A 72 0.91 14.89 12.35
N ALA A 73 -0.35 14.82 12.78
CA ALA A 73 -1.44 14.20 12.02
C ALA A 73 -1.67 14.94 10.69
N SER A 74 -1.73 16.26 10.74
CA SER A 74 -1.85 17.11 9.54
C SER A 74 -0.65 16.95 8.62
N SER A 75 0.56 16.90 9.15
CA SER A 75 1.78 16.73 8.35
C SER A 75 1.82 15.36 7.66
N ALA A 76 1.41 14.29 8.32
CA ALA A 76 1.33 12.96 7.72
C ALA A 76 0.33 12.93 6.56
N SER A 77 -0.83 13.56 6.73
CA SER A 77 -1.85 13.71 5.69
C SER A 77 -1.36 14.47 4.46
N ILE A 78 -0.55 15.53 4.67
CA ILE A 78 0.03 16.34 3.58
C ILE A 78 1.15 15.58 2.85
N LEU A 79 1.99 14.83 3.59
CA LEU A 79 3.12 14.10 3.00
C LEU A 79 2.68 12.93 2.13
N TYR A 80 1.53 12.36 2.41
CA TYR A 80 0.98 11.20 1.72
C TYR A 80 -0.43 11.51 1.23
N ASP A 81 -0.57 12.00 0.00
CA ASP A 81 -1.85 12.38 -0.63
C ASP A 81 -2.95 11.30 -0.59
N SER A 82 -2.55 10.09 -0.31
CA SER A 82 -3.40 8.91 -0.40
C SER A 82 -3.77 8.29 0.95
N ILE A 83 -3.47 8.99 2.04
CA ILE A 83 -3.88 8.52 3.37
C ILE A 83 -4.85 9.51 4.02
N ASN A 84 -5.79 8.96 4.80
CA ASN A 84 -6.53 9.72 5.80
C ASN A 84 -6.02 9.38 7.20
N VAL A 85 -5.97 10.38 8.05
CA VAL A 85 -5.55 10.27 9.43
C VAL A 85 -6.70 10.67 10.34
N GLN A 86 -7.00 9.83 11.32
CA GLN A 86 -7.95 10.13 12.39
C GLN A 86 -7.27 9.91 13.73
N VAL A 87 -7.42 10.84 14.65
CA VAL A 87 -6.90 10.74 16.02
C VAL A 87 -8.07 10.74 16.99
N ARG A 88 -8.06 9.79 17.92
CA ARG A 88 -9.01 9.68 19.02
C ARG A 88 -8.27 9.82 20.35
N ASP A 89 -8.91 10.48 21.31
CA ASP A 89 -8.41 10.53 22.68
C ASP A 89 -8.63 9.18 23.43
N GLU A 90 -8.25 9.13 24.70
CA GLU A 90 -8.42 7.96 25.57
C GLU A 90 -9.87 7.52 25.75
N ASN A 91 -10.83 8.42 25.57
CA ASN A 91 -12.27 8.17 25.66
C ASN A 91 -12.88 7.77 24.31
N GLY A 92 -12.07 7.70 23.24
CA GLY A 92 -12.53 7.40 21.90
C GLY A 92 -13.16 8.59 21.16
N VAL A 93 -13.06 9.82 21.72
CA VAL A 93 -13.55 11.04 21.08
C VAL A 93 -12.59 11.43 19.97
N ILE A 94 -13.14 11.76 18.80
CA ILE A 94 -12.35 12.19 17.64
C ILE A 94 -11.86 13.60 17.88
N VAL A 95 -10.55 13.79 18.01
CA VAL A 95 -9.88 15.08 18.18
C VAL A 95 -9.32 15.62 16.87
N TYR A 96 -9.10 14.74 15.88
CA TYR A 96 -8.65 15.08 14.55
C TYR A 96 -9.22 14.11 13.52
N ASP A 97 -9.67 14.62 12.38
CA ASP A 97 -10.14 13.81 11.25
C ASP A 97 -10.00 14.63 9.96
N ASP A 98 -9.21 14.16 9.03
CA ASP A 98 -8.98 14.80 7.73
C ASP A 98 -9.81 14.16 6.60
N SER A 99 -10.69 13.21 6.91
CA SER A 99 -11.59 12.65 5.90
C SER A 99 -12.54 13.71 5.38
N THR A 100 -12.66 13.79 4.05
CA THR A 100 -13.53 14.75 3.37
C THR A 100 -15.03 14.53 3.63
N ASP A 101 -15.37 13.33 4.10
CA ASP A 101 -16.72 12.97 4.52
C ASP A 101 -16.69 12.36 5.93
N LYS A 102 -17.09 13.19 6.91
CA LYS A 102 -17.09 12.79 8.33
C LYS A 102 -17.94 11.56 8.63
N ALA A 103 -19.03 11.35 7.88
CA ALA A 103 -19.89 10.18 8.05
C ALA A 103 -19.23 8.92 7.52
N LEU A 104 -18.57 8.99 6.36
CA LEU A 104 -17.77 7.92 5.80
C LEU A 104 -16.47 7.73 6.59
N GLY A 105 -15.86 8.79 7.11
CA GLY A 105 -14.64 8.74 7.90
C GLY A 105 -14.75 7.84 9.12
N ALA A 106 -15.79 8.03 9.93
CA ALA A 106 -16.03 7.19 11.11
C ALA A 106 -16.33 5.72 10.76
N ALA A 107 -17.05 5.46 9.66
CA ALA A 107 -17.33 4.11 9.17
C ALA A 107 -16.10 3.49 8.47
N ALA A 108 -15.33 4.30 7.78
CA ALA A 108 -14.16 3.91 7.02
C ALA A 108 -12.96 3.54 7.92
N MET A 109 -12.88 4.10 9.12
CA MET A 109 -11.84 3.82 10.12
C MET A 109 -12.17 2.62 11.03
N ARG A 110 -13.14 1.77 10.65
CA ARG A 110 -13.39 0.52 11.38
C ARG A 110 -12.28 -0.49 11.11
N GLU A 111 -11.87 -1.20 12.15
CA GLU A 111 -10.77 -2.20 12.11
C GLU A 111 -10.96 -3.33 11.10
N SER A 112 -12.18 -3.54 10.61
CA SER A 112 -12.50 -4.63 9.68
C SER A 112 -12.09 -4.38 8.23
N SER A 113 -11.68 -3.16 7.87
CA SER A 113 -11.15 -2.92 6.54
C SER A 113 -9.63 -3.09 6.56
N GLY A 114 -9.10 -4.05 5.82
CA GLY A 114 -7.66 -4.39 5.78
C GLY A 114 -6.71 -3.24 5.34
N ASN A 115 -7.26 -2.05 5.14
CA ASN A 115 -6.54 -0.85 4.71
C ASN A 115 -6.38 0.18 5.84
N VAL A 116 -6.70 -0.17 7.09
CA VAL A 116 -6.56 0.71 8.24
C VAL A 116 -5.48 0.16 9.17
N ALA A 117 -4.47 0.98 9.44
CA ALA A 117 -3.51 0.74 10.51
C ALA A 117 -3.88 1.59 11.73
N LYS A 118 -3.54 1.10 12.91
CA LYS A 118 -3.71 1.84 14.17
C LYS A 118 -2.43 1.80 14.99
N ALA A 119 -2.16 2.89 15.70
CA ALA A 119 -1.09 2.95 16.67
C ALA A 119 -1.55 3.67 17.94
N ALA A 120 -1.10 3.18 19.10
CA ALA A 120 -1.35 3.83 20.37
C ALA A 120 -0.49 5.10 20.49
N ILE A 121 -1.05 6.14 21.10
CA ILE A 121 -0.32 7.36 21.44
C ILE A 121 0.03 7.26 22.92
N ASP A 122 1.28 6.91 23.21
CA ASP A 122 1.76 6.68 24.56
C ASP A 122 2.62 7.86 25.04
N VAL A 123 2.27 8.37 26.21
CA VAL A 123 3.03 9.46 26.86
C VAL A 123 3.40 9.00 28.26
N ASP A 124 4.69 8.87 28.52
CA ASP A 124 5.24 8.46 29.81
C ASP A 124 4.65 7.12 30.35
N GLY A 125 4.34 6.20 29.43
CA GLY A 125 3.79 4.88 29.75
C GLY A 125 2.27 4.84 29.90
N ASN A 126 1.56 5.93 29.62
CA ASN A 126 0.10 5.99 29.60
C ASN A 126 -0.40 6.21 28.19
N GLN A 127 -1.34 5.39 27.75
CA GLN A 127 -2.00 5.61 26.48
C GLN A 127 -2.99 6.77 26.60
N VAL A 128 -2.71 7.88 25.89
CA VAL A 128 -3.54 9.08 25.87
C VAL A 128 -4.47 9.14 24.66
N GLY A 129 -4.25 8.27 23.67
CA GLY A 129 -5.10 8.24 22.50
C GLY A 129 -4.70 7.15 21.53
N THR A 130 -5.30 7.18 20.32
CA THR A 130 -5.02 6.25 19.23
C THR A 130 -5.09 6.99 17.90
N VAL A 131 -4.09 6.78 17.05
CA VAL A 131 -4.10 7.25 15.67
C VAL A 131 -4.54 6.11 14.75
N PHE A 132 -5.38 6.43 13.79
CA PHE A 132 -5.83 5.55 12.71
C PHE A 132 -5.35 6.15 11.40
N VAL A 133 -4.71 5.34 10.57
CA VAL A 133 -4.26 5.70 9.24
C VAL A 133 -4.93 4.80 8.23
N ARG A 134 -5.67 5.37 7.31
CA ARG A 134 -6.34 4.65 6.22
C ARG A 134 -5.72 5.02 4.89
N VAL A 135 -5.50 4.02 4.05
CA VAL A 135 -5.03 4.21 2.68
C VAL A 135 -6.20 4.16 1.71
N HIS A 136 -6.24 5.11 0.78
CA HIS A 136 -7.19 5.13 -0.33
C HIS A 136 -6.55 4.51 -1.56
N GLY A 137 -7.15 3.43 -2.07
CA GLY A 137 -6.71 2.76 -3.30
C GLY A 137 -5.54 1.80 -3.12
N SER A 138 -5.27 1.02 -4.14
CA SER A 138 -4.22 0.00 -4.14
C SER A 138 -2.82 0.52 -4.48
N ASP A 139 -2.74 1.70 -5.09
CA ASP A 139 -1.48 2.23 -5.67
C ASP A 139 -0.75 3.27 -4.79
N THR A 140 -1.19 3.49 -3.59
CA THR A 140 -1.12 4.78 -2.93
C THR A 140 0.03 5.00 -1.96
N LEU A 141 0.82 3.99 -1.64
CA LEU A 141 2.06 4.13 -0.86
C LEU A 141 3.31 3.85 -1.70
N LEU A 142 3.12 3.63 -2.98
CA LEU A 142 4.25 3.58 -3.89
C LEU A 142 4.75 5.02 -4.07
N THR A 143 6.01 5.24 -3.77
CA THR A 143 6.68 6.43 -4.26
C THR A 143 6.59 6.44 -5.78
N GLN A 144 6.61 7.62 -6.39
CA GLN A 144 6.57 7.75 -7.85
C GLN A 144 7.61 6.84 -8.53
N THR A 145 8.75 6.65 -7.88
CA THR A 145 9.84 5.75 -8.28
C THR A 145 9.43 4.27 -8.29
N ASP A 146 8.62 3.84 -7.31
CA ASP A 146 8.18 2.44 -7.22
C ASP A 146 7.10 2.13 -8.27
N ALA A 147 6.23 3.08 -8.57
CA ALA A 147 5.23 2.96 -9.65
C ALA A 147 5.90 2.87 -11.02
N GLU A 148 6.90 3.73 -11.29
CA GLU A 148 7.72 3.68 -12.51
C GLU A 148 8.53 2.38 -12.62
N PHE A 149 9.08 1.90 -11.51
CA PHE A 149 9.81 0.63 -11.48
C PHE A 149 8.90 -0.54 -11.83
N ARG A 150 7.68 -0.56 -11.30
CA ARG A 150 6.69 -1.60 -11.62
C ARG A 150 6.34 -1.59 -13.11
N GLU A 151 6.06 -0.42 -13.67
CA GLU A 151 5.74 -0.29 -15.09
C GLU A 151 6.89 -0.74 -15.98
N LYS A 152 8.12 -0.31 -15.68
CA LYS A 152 9.33 -0.71 -16.42
C LYS A 152 9.59 -2.22 -16.30
N SER A 153 9.32 -2.82 -15.13
CA SER A 153 9.47 -4.26 -14.93
C SER A 153 8.48 -5.06 -15.76
N TYR A 154 7.21 -4.65 -15.83
CA TYR A 154 6.23 -5.28 -16.72
C TYR A 154 6.61 -5.15 -18.20
N GLN A 155 7.06 -3.98 -18.64
CA GLN A 155 7.52 -3.77 -20.01
C GLN A 155 8.72 -4.67 -20.34
N ALA A 156 9.70 -4.78 -19.44
CA ALA A 156 10.86 -5.63 -19.62
C ALA A 156 10.48 -7.12 -19.70
N MET A 157 9.51 -7.57 -18.87
CA MET A 157 9.02 -8.96 -18.91
C MET A 157 8.28 -9.27 -20.22
N ILE A 158 7.44 -8.36 -20.69
CA ILE A 158 6.75 -8.51 -21.99
C ILE A 158 7.78 -8.57 -23.12
N PHE A 159 8.78 -7.70 -23.10
CA PHE A 159 9.83 -7.67 -24.11
C PHE A 159 10.67 -8.96 -24.09
N ALA A 160 11.05 -9.46 -22.92
CA ALA A 160 11.74 -10.73 -22.76
C ALA A 160 10.91 -11.91 -23.29
N ALA A 161 9.61 -11.91 -23.05
CA ALA A 161 8.70 -12.92 -23.59
C ALA A 161 8.63 -12.91 -25.12
N PHE A 162 8.62 -11.73 -25.74
CA PHE A 162 8.67 -11.59 -27.20
C PHE A 162 9.98 -12.10 -27.78
N ILE A 163 11.11 -11.79 -27.14
CA ILE A 163 12.43 -12.31 -27.56
C ILE A 163 12.46 -13.83 -27.45
N ALA A 164 11.99 -14.41 -26.35
CA ALA A 164 11.96 -15.85 -26.15
C ALA A 164 11.09 -16.55 -27.19
N MET A 165 9.93 -15.96 -27.53
CA MET A 165 9.09 -16.47 -28.64
C MET A 165 9.79 -16.39 -30.00
N ALA A 166 10.48 -15.29 -30.31
CA ALA A 166 11.19 -15.12 -31.55
C ALA A 166 12.33 -16.15 -31.72
N ILE A 167 13.09 -16.42 -30.65
CA ILE A 167 14.16 -17.44 -30.62
C ILE A 167 13.58 -18.84 -30.79
N SER A 168 12.39 -19.12 -30.24
CA SER A 168 11.74 -20.43 -30.34
C SER A 168 11.23 -20.78 -31.75
N VAL A 169 11.15 -19.82 -32.65
CA VAL A 169 10.65 -19.98 -34.04
C VAL A 169 11.79 -20.19 -35.05
N VAL A 170 13.02 -19.86 -34.68
CA VAL A 170 14.23 -20.04 -35.52
C VAL A 170 14.83 -21.43 -35.31
#